data_d0613c2632d5e8adca14d569f9df6f83
#
_entry.id   d0613c2632d5e8adca14d569f9df6f83
#
_cell.length_a   1.000
_cell.length_b   1.000
_cell.length_c   1.000
_cell.angle_alpha   90.00
_cell.angle_beta   90.00
_cell.angle_gamma   90.00
#
_symmetry.space_group_name_H-M   'P 1'
#
loop_
_entity.id
_entity.type
_entity.pdbx_description
1 polymer ?
#
loop_
_entity_poly.entity_id
_entity_poly.type
_entity_poly.pdbx_seq_one_letter_code
_entity_poly.pdbx_strand_id
1 'polypeptide(L)'
;KRYDGNESNIEDILKGYDSLIPKRYKYSEVKKITGSFKHILGEGGYGIVYKGKLEDGRKVAVKLLKVSKGNGEEFLNEVVSIRRTSHINIVNLVGFCLHGSKRALIYDYMVNGSLDKYIYSEETKMAIGWDKLREIAIGIARGLEYLHRGCNARIIHFDIKPHNVLLDEDFCPKIADFGLAKLCHLKDSALSMAEARGTIGFIAPEVFSRGFGVVSTKSDVYSYGMVLLEMVVGRKNIKETTGNSSEAYFPDWIYDRLAKDFQSQDVACVSDETARHMTLVALWCIQTSPGNRPSIRCVIEMLEKNITELEMPPKPFLS
;
A
#
# COMPACT_ATOMS: atom_id res chain seq x y z
N LYS A 1 -5.94 34.43 11.02
CA LYS A 1 -6.23 34.06 12.43
C LYS A 1 -6.95 32.71 12.61
N ARG A 2 -7.36 31.99 11.53
CA ARG A 2 -7.99 30.65 11.60
C ARG A 2 -7.02 29.46 11.46
N TYR A 3 -5.73 29.73 11.22
CA TYR A 3 -4.71 28.68 11.03
C TYR A 3 -3.99 28.26 12.35
N ASP A 4 -3.99 29.12 13.38
CA ASP A 4 -3.26 28.86 14.63
C ASP A 4 -3.86 27.72 15.48
N GLY A 5 -5.18 27.52 15.44
CA GLY A 5 -5.83 26.48 16.25
C GLY A 5 -5.53 25.04 15.82
N ASN A 6 -5.14 24.86 14.56
CA ASN A 6 -4.91 23.53 14.00
C ASN A 6 -3.45 23.07 14.19
N GLU A 7 -2.50 23.98 14.13
CA GLU A 7 -1.09 23.69 14.39
C GLU A 7 -0.87 23.36 15.88
N SER A 8 -1.52 24.10 16.77
CA SER A 8 -1.51 23.84 18.23
C SER A 8 -2.02 22.44 18.56
N ASN A 9 -3.10 21.98 17.91
CA ASN A 9 -3.65 20.64 18.14
C ASN A 9 -2.69 19.54 17.66
N ILE A 10 -2.05 19.71 16.48
CA ILE A 10 -1.02 18.78 15.97
C ILE A 10 0.20 18.74 16.88
N GLU A 11 0.69 19.90 17.32
CA GLU A 11 1.80 20.03 18.26
C GLU A 11 1.53 19.32 19.58
N ASP A 12 0.33 19.47 20.15
CA ASP A 12 -0.03 18.85 21.42
C ASP A 12 -0.15 17.32 21.30
N ILE A 13 -0.67 16.82 20.17
CA ILE A 13 -0.68 15.40 19.88
C ILE A 13 0.75 14.88 19.75
N LEU A 14 1.64 15.58 19.05
CA LEU A 14 3.04 15.18 18.89
C LEU A 14 3.80 15.19 20.21
N LYS A 15 3.60 16.19 21.09
CA LYS A 15 4.24 16.27 22.43
C LYS A 15 3.89 15.07 23.32
N GLY A 16 2.66 14.56 23.25
CA GLY A 16 2.26 13.35 24.00
C GLY A 16 3.06 12.09 23.65
N TYR A 17 4.00 12.18 22.70
CA TYR A 17 4.75 11.06 22.15
C TYR A 17 6.28 11.24 22.13
N ASP A 18 6.82 12.15 22.93
CA ASP A 18 8.18 12.71 22.88
C ASP A 18 9.37 11.72 22.75
N SER A 19 9.24 10.48 23.22
CA SER A 19 10.37 9.54 23.25
C SER A 19 10.65 8.75 21.97
N LEU A 20 9.77 8.84 20.97
CA LEU A 20 9.83 8.03 19.72
C LEU A 20 9.61 8.86 18.45
N ILE A 21 9.70 10.20 18.53
CA ILE A 21 9.43 11.06 17.36
C ILE A 21 10.65 11.10 16.44
N PRO A 22 10.47 10.91 15.09
CA PRO A 22 11.52 11.17 14.12
C PRO A 22 12.05 12.60 14.20
N LYS A 23 13.25 12.85 13.70
CA LYS A 23 13.88 14.17 13.75
C LYS A 23 12.99 15.24 13.15
N ARG A 24 12.77 16.34 13.86
CA ARG A 24 12.07 17.51 13.35
C ARG A 24 13.04 18.43 12.62
N TYR A 25 12.69 18.79 11.39
CA TYR A 25 13.45 19.71 10.54
C TYR A 25 12.74 21.05 10.42
N LYS A 26 13.51 22.14 10.34
CA LYS A 26 12.99 23.46 9.95
C LYS A 26 12.71 23.49 8.47
N TYR A 27 11.77 24.31 8.01
CA TYR A 27 11.46 24.43 6.58
C TYR A 27 12.67 24.90 5.74
N SER A 28 13.54 25.74 6.30
CA SER A 28 14.82 26.14 5.69
C SER A 28 15.77 24.96 5.45
N GLU A 29 15.80 24.00 6.37
CA GLU A 29 16.59 22.78 6.23
C GLU A 29 15.99 21.87 5.12
N VAL A 30 14.66 21.72 5.09
CA VAL A 30 13.97 20.98 4.01
C VAL A 30 14.28 21.59 2.66
N LYS A 31 14.28 22.93 2.54
CA LYS A 31 14.63 23.64 1.32
C LYS A 31 16.10 23.37 0.93
N LYS A 32 17.04 23.34 1.90
CA LYS A 32 18.45 23.00 1.65
C LYS A 32 18.60 21.55 1.20
N ILE A 33 17.97 20.60 1.91
CA ILE A 33 17.98 19.16 1.60
C ILE A 33 17.53 18.89 0.17
N THR A 34 16.48 19.57 -0.30
CA THR A 34 15.89 19.39 -1.64
C THR A 34 16.54 20.25 -2.74
N GLY A 35 17.58 21.03 -2.40
CA GLY A 35 18.16 21.99 -3.33
C GLY A 35 17.13 23.00 -3.87
N SER A 36 16.30 23.54 -2.98
CA SER A 36 15.17 24.42 -3.29
C SER A 36 14.11 23.76 -4.14
N PHE A 37 13.79 22.47 -3.86
CA PHE A 37 12.74 21.69 -4.55
C PHE A 37 13.02 21.46 -6.04
N LYS A 38 14.30 21.23 -6.39
CA LYS A 38 14.75 21.20 -7.79
C LYS A 38 14.34 19.92 -8.53
N HIS A 39 14.40 18.75 -7.87
CA HIS A 39 14.21 17.46 -8.54
C HIS A 39 12.95 16.75 -8.03
N ILE A 40 11.91 16.76 -8.85
CA ILE A 40 10.64 16.07 -8.57
C ILE A 40 10.84 14.57 -8.87
N LEU A 41 10.43 13.71 -7.93
CA LEU A 41 10.34 12.26 -8.08
C LEU A 41 8.94 11.81 -8.47
N GLY A 42 7.92 12.54 -8.02
CA GLY A 42 6.52 12.27 -8.33
C GLY A 42 5.60 13.34 -7.77
N GLU A 43 4.41 13.43 -8.34
CA GLU A 43 3.33 14.33 -7.89
C GLU A 43 2.03 13.54 -7.83
N GLY A 44 1.23 13.77 -6.77
CA GLY A 44 -0.06 13.11 -6.57
C GLY A 44 -1.05 13.97 -5.80
N GLY A 45 -2.20 13.41 -5.49
CA GLY A 45 -3.27 14.09 -4.74
C GLY A 45 -2.82 14.63 -3.37
N TYR A 46 -1.92 13.92 -2.71
CA TYR A 46 -1.45 14.24 -1.35
C TYR A 46 -0.26 15.20 -1.32
N GLY A 47 0.45 15.41 -2.43
CA GLY A 47 1.61 16.30 -2.45
C GLY A 47 2.57 16.04 -3.58
N ILE A 48 3.76 16.65 -3.45
CA ILE A 48 4.86 16.51 -4.40
C ILE A 48 6.04 15.89 -3.66
N VAL A 49 6.67 14.89 -4.25
CA VAL A 49 7.85 14.21 -3.71
C VAL A 49 9.09 14.70 -4.41
N TYR A 50 10.07 15.17 -3.66
CA TYR A 50 11.34 15.68 -4.16
C TYR A 50 12.50 14.79 -3.75
N LYS A 51 13.50 14.66 -4.61
CA LYS A 51 14.79 14.08 -4.26
C LYS A 51 15.57 15.05 -3.39
N GLY A 52 16.16 14.54 -2.32
CA GLY A 52 16.99 15.31 -1.42
C GLY A 52 18.26 14.58 -1.02
N LYS A 53 19.13 15.31 -0.30
CA LYS A 53 20.37 14.78 0.27
C LYS A 53 20.61 15.43 1.63
N LEU A 54 20.81 14.61 2.65
CA LEU A 54 21.17 15.07 3.99
C LEU A 54 22.64 15.53 4.06
N GLU A 55 23.02 16.18 5.15
CA GLU A 55 24.39 16.67 5.35
C GLU A 55 25.43 15.54 5.43
N ASP A 56 25.02 14.37 5.94
CA ASP A 56 25.84 13.15 5.98
C ASP A 56 26.01 12.46 4.61
N GLY A 57 25.39 12.99 3.56
CA GLY A 57 25.45 12.45 2.21
C GLY A 57 24.34 11.45 1.86
N ARG A 58 23.52 11.01 2.82
CA ARG A 58 22.42 10.07 2.61
C ARG A 58 21.35 10.68 1.69
N LYS A 59 20.91 9.90 0.69
CA LYS A 59 19.82 10.29 -0.21
C LYS A 59 18.48 10.09 0.50
N VAL A 60 17.56 11.04 0.31
CA VAL A 60 16.22 11.03 0.89
C VAL A 60 15.18 11.42 -0.13
N ALA A 61 13.94 11.01 0.12
CA ALA A 61 12.74 11.48 -0.59
C ALA A 61 11.95 12.40 0.36
N VAL A 62 11.59 13.58 -0.11
CA VAL A 62 10.88 14.59 0.69
C VAL A 62 9.50 14.81 0.10
N LYS A 63 8.47 14.32 0.78
CA LYS A 63 7.05 14.52 0.43
C LYS A 63 6.57 15.85 1.02
N LEU A 64 6.38 16.85 0.18
CA LEU A 64 5.78 18.14 0.56
C LEU A 64 4.26 18.03 0.39
N LEU A 65 3.52 18.06 1.49
CA LEU A 65 2.08 17.90 1.47
C LEU A 65 1.37 19.16 0.96
N LYS A 66 0.37 18.98 0.12
CA LYS A 66 -0.55 20.06 -0.29
C LYS A 66 -1.36 20.48 0.93
N VAL A 67 -1.63 21.79 1.05
CA VAL A 67 -2.56 22.29 2.06
C VAL A 67 -3.96 21.84 1.63
N SER A 68 -4.36 20.66 2.09
CA SER A 68 -5.68 20.11 1.83
C SER A 68 -6.71 20.65 2.82
N LYS A 69 -7.99 20.52 2.48
CA LYS A 69 -9.12 20.90 3.35
C LYS A 69 -9.20 20.04 4.62
N GLY A 70 -8.49 18.93 4.71
CA GLY A 70 -8.38 18.09 5.90
C GLY A 70 -7.36 18.66 6.89
N ASN A 71 -7.74 18.80 8.11
CA ASN A 71 -7.02 19.40 9.26
C ASN A 71 -5.62 18.83 9.58
N GLY A 72 -4.84 18.39 8.59
CA GLY A 72 -3.54 17.75 8.79
C GLY A 72 -3.65 16.31 9.27
N GLU A 73 -4.83 15.71 9.18
CA GLU A 73 -5.06 14.32 9.58
C GLU A 73 -4.11 13.35 8.86
N GLU A 74 -3.93 13.51 7.55
CA GLU A 74 -3.01 12.69 6.76
C GLU A 74 -1.56 12.78 7.28
N PHE A 75 -1.09 14.00 7.57
CA PHE A 75 0.23 14.21 8.14
C PHE A 75 0.38 13.52 9.50
N LEU A 76 -0.62 13.67 10.38
CA LEU A 76 -0.63 13.04 11.69
C LEU A 76 -0.68 11.51 11.57
N ASN A 77 -1.58 10.98 10.74
CA ASN A 77 -1.70 9.55 10.52
C ASN A 77 -0.36 8.97 10.07
N GLU A 78 0.33 9.65 9.14
CA GLU A 78 1.61 9.20 8.62
C GLU A 78 2.71 9.23 9.69
N VAL A 79 2.89 10.36 10.39
CA VAL A 79 3.89 10.48 11.46
C VAL A 79 3.60 9.50 12.60
N VAL A 80 2.36 9.41 13.06
CA VAL A 80 1.99 8.57 14.21
C VAL A 80 2.04 7.08 13.90
N SER A 81 1.70 6.67 12.68
CA SER A 81 1.75 5.27 12.26
C SER A 81 3.18 4.80 12.02
N ILE A 82 3.94 5.50 11.18
CA ILE A 82 5.29 5.08 10.78
C ILE A 82 6.28 5.10 11.94
N ARG A 83 6.23 6.10 12.84
CA ARG A 83 7.15 6.16 14.00
C ARG A 83 7.15 4.90 14.88
N ARG A 84 6.08 4.13 14.82
CA ARG A 84 5.90 2.87 15.57
C ARG A 84 6.36 1.65 14.80
N THR A 85 6.82 1.85 13.57
CA THR A 85 7.22 0.77 12.68
C THR A 85 8.75 0.76 12.51
N SER A 86 9.32 -0.44 12.61
CA SER A 86 10.71 -0.71 12.25
C SER A 86 10.75 -2.10 11.64
N HIS A 87 10.66 -2.17 10.32
CA HIS A 87 10.61 -3.43 9.60
C HIS A 87 11.21 -3.28 8.21
N ILE A 88 11.90 -4.33 7.73
CA ILE A 88 12.58 -4.31 6.42
C ILE A 88 11.64 -3.99 5.26
N ASN A 89 10.36 -4.38 5.35
CA ASN A 89 9.36 -4.16 4.30
C ASN A 89 8.44 -2.94 4.57
N ILE A 90 8.86 -2.02 5.44
CA ILE A 90 8.20 -0.73 5.68
C ILE A 90 9.18 0.39 5.39
N VAL A 91 8.72 1.44 4.72
CA VAL A 91 9.55 2.63 4.48
C VAL A 91 9.94 3.29 5.79
N ASN A 92 11.20 3.72 5.91
CA ASN A 92 11.67 4.40 7.10
C ASN A 92 11.44 5.92 7.01
N LEU A 93 10.80 6.51 8.03
CA LEU A 93 10.64 7.94 8.19
C LEU A 93 11.86 8.52 8.92
N VAL A 94 12.69 9.25 8.21
CA VAL A 94 13.91 9.90 8.71
C VAL A 94 13.57 11.12 9.56
N GLY A 95 12.52 11.84 9.18
CA GLY A 95 12.07 13.02 9.90
C GLY A 95 10.89 13.72 9.25
N PHE A 96 10.47 14.81 9.86
CA PHE A 96 9.36 15.61 9.38
C PHE A 96 9.60 17.11 9.58
N CYS A 97 8.83 17.92 8.86
CA CYS A 97 8.75 19.36 9.05
C CYS A 97 7.29 19.77 9.31
N LEU A 98 7.08 20.51 10.38
CA LEU A 98 5.83 21.20 10.67
C LEU A 98 6.16 22.66 10.97
N HIS A 99 5.78 23.58 10.08
CA HIS A 99 6.05 24.99 10.19
C HIS A 99 4.93 25.81 9.55
N GLY A 100 4.02 26.33 10.35
CA GLY A 100 2.79 26.96 9.89
C GLY A 100 1.97 26.00 9.01
N SER A 101 1.62 26.44 7.82
CA SER A 101 0.91 25.61 6.83
C SER A 101 1.82 24.62 6.07
N LYS A 102 3.15 24.70 6.28
CA LYS A 102 4.12 23.86 5.58
C LYS A 102 4.33 22.54 6.31
N ARG A 103 4.05 21.44 5.64
CA ARG A 103 4.20 20.08 6.16
C ARG A 103 5.02 19.27 5.17
N ALA A 104 6.07 18.62 5.65
CA ALA A 104 6.88 17.75 4.84
C ALA A 104 7.26 16.49 5.64
N LEU A 105 7.40 15.39 4.94
CA LEU A 105 7.83 14.10 5.45
C LEU A 105 9.10 13.69 4.71
N ILE A 106 10.10 13.19 5.43
CA ILE A 106 11.41 12.87 4.90
C ILE A 106 11.65 11.38 5.08
N TYR A 107 11.83 10.65 3.99
CA TYR A 107 12.01 9.20 3.95
C TYR A 107 13.37 8.82 3.39
N ASP A 108 13.80 7.60 3.64
CA ASP A 108 14.90 7.01 2.90
C ASP A 108 14.55 6.95 1.40
N TYR A 109 15.53 7.21 0.55
CA TYR A 109 15.34 7.23 -0.90
C TYR A 109 15.33 5.81 -1.47
N MET A 110 14.26 5.45 -2.18
CA MET A 110 14.12 4.16 -2.85
C MET A 110 14.56 4.28 -4.30
N VAL A 111 15.69 3.67 -4.60
CA VAL A 111 16.42 3.86 -5.88
C VAL A 111 15.63 3.33 -7.07
N ASN A 112 14.91 2.21 -6.88
CA ASN A 112 14.11 1.59 -7.93
C ASN A 112 12.68 2.15 -8.02
N GLY A 113 12.32 3.13 -7.14
CA GLY A 113 11.01 3.77 -7.18
C GLY A 113 9.87 2.83 -6.79
N SER A 114 8.71 2.97 -7.41
CA SER A 114 7.49 2.23 -7.08
C SER A 114 7.24 1.03 -8.00
N LEU A 115 6.58 0.00 -7.47
CA LEU A 115 6.30 -1.28 -8.13
C LEU A 115 5.51 -1.13 -9.43
N ASP A 116 4.62 -0.12 -9.53
CA ASP A 116 3.81 0.13 -10.73
C ASP A 116 4.65 0.36 -11.99
N LYS A 117 5.90 0.84 -11.87
CA LYS A 117 6.81 1.03 -12.98
C LYS A 117 7.25 -0.26 -13.66
N TYR A 118 7.10 -1.38 -12.98
CA TYR A 118 7.63 -2.67 -13.41
C TYR A 118 6.55 -3.65 -13.85
N ILE A 119 5.34 -3.52 -13.35
CA ILE A 119 4.30 -4.53 -13.55
C ILE A 119 3.39 -4.28 -14.76
N TYR A 120 3.34 -3.07 -15.30
CA TYR A 120 2.45 -2.72 -16.42
C TYR A 120 3.09 -2.78 -17.80
N SER A 121 4.40 -3.00 -17.89
CA SER A 121 5.10 -3.26 -19.15
C SER A 121 5.62 -4.70 -19.15
N GLU A 122 5.31 -5.44 -20.21
CA GLU A 122 5.83 -6.82 -20.35
C GLU A 122 7.35 -6.84 -20.37
N GLU A 123 8.01 -5.85 -20.98
CA GLU A 123 9.47 -5.75 -21.02
C GLU A 123 10.07 -5.64 -19.61
N THR A 124 9.59 -4.70 -18.78
CA THR A 124 10.10 -4.51 -17.41
C THR A 124 9.75 -5.68 -16.50
N LYS A 125 8.57 -6.29 -16.70
CA LYS A 125 8.10 -7.45 -15.95
C LYS A 125 8.95 -8.69 -16.26
N MET A 126 9.26 -8.92 -17.55
CA MET A 126 10.17 -10.02 -17.96
C MET A 126 11.58 -9.79 -17.46
N ALA A 127 12.06 -8.55 -17.43
CA ALA A 127 13.40 -8.23 -16.90
C ALA A 127 13.53 -8.55 -15.40
N ILE A 128 12.47 -8.36 -14.61
CA ILE A 128 12.44 -8.73 -13.20
C ILE A 128 12.33 -10.25 -13.03
N GLY A 129 11.46 -10.89 -13.79
CA GLY A 129 11.16 -12.32 -13.71
C GLY A 129 10.20 -12.69 -12.56
N TRP A 130 9.55 -13.86 -12.71
CA TRP A 130 8.51 -14.32 -11.81
C TRP A 130 9.01 -14.63 -10.39
N ASP A 131 10.21 -15.17 -10.24
CA ASP A 131 10.79 -15.47 -8.92
C ASP A 131 10.95 -14.20 -8.09
N LYS A 132 11.48 -13.14 -8.71
CA LYS A 132 11.65 -11.85 -8.03
C LYS A 132 10.30 -11.18 -7.75
N LEU A 133 9.32 -11.28 -8.65
CA LEU A 133 7.97 -10.79 -8.40
C LEU A 133 7.30 -11.52 -7.22
N ARG A 134 7.51 -12.85 -7.10
CA ARG A 134 7.04 -13.62 -5.94
C ARG A 134 7.76 -13.20 -4.65
N GLU A 135 9.08 -12.99 -4.67
CA GLU A 135 9.82 -12.45 -3.52
C GLU A 135 9.26 -11.07 -3.08
N ILE A 136 8.99 -10.19 -4.05
CA ILE A 136 8.36 -8.89 -3.78
C ILE A 136 6.98 -9.09 -3.15
N ALA A 137 6.14 -9.98 -3.69
CA ALA A 137 4.83 -10.29 -3.14
C ALA A 137 4.91 -10.76 -1.68
N ILE A 138 5.81 -11.71 -1.39
CA ILE A 138 6.05 -12.20 -0.02
C ILE A 138 6.54 -11.06 0.90
N GLY A 139 7.44 -10.23 0.43
CA GLY A 139 7.93 -9.08 1.19
C GLY A 139 6.83 -8.09 1.56
N ILE A 140 5.92 -7.76 0.63
CA ILE A 140 4.73 -6.93 0.92
C ILE A 140 3.87 -7.60 2.00
N ALA A 141 3.58 -8.90 1.86
CA ALA A 141 2.78 -9.63 2.83
C ALA A 141 3.42 -9.66 4.23
N ARG A 142 4.75 -9.79 4.34
CA ARG A 142 5.50 -9.70 5.61
C ARG A 142 5.42 -8.30 6.22
N GLY A 143 5.50 -7.24 5.39
CA GLY A 143 5.25 -5.88 5.84
C GLY A 143 3.86 -5.70 6.42
N LEU A 144 2.83 -6.22 5.76
CA LEU A 144 1.45 -6.20 6.25
C LEU A 144 1.27 -7.03 7.53
N GLU A 145 1.90 -8.22 7.63
CA GLU A 145 1.86 -9.02 8.86
C GLU A 145 2.41 -8.23 10.04
N TYR A 146 3.53 -7.54 9.84
CA TYR A 146 4.12 -6.69 10.86
C TYR A 146 3.17 -5.55 11.28
N LEU A 147 2.51 -4.87 10.35
CA LEU A 147 1.52 -3.83 10.66
C LEU A 147 0.32 -4.36 11.43
N HIS A 148 -0.14 -5.56 11.07
CA HIS A 148 -1.35 -6.16 11.66
C HIS A 148 -1.09 -6.81 13.02
N ARG A 149 0.14 -7.27 13.32
CA ARG A 149 0.46 -8.10 14.49
C ARG A 149 1.76 -7.78 15.21
N GLY A 150 2.74 -7.19 14.51
CA GLY A 150 4.08 -6.95 15.04
C GLY A 150 4.24 -5.64 15.82
N CYS A 151 3.27 -4.72 15.71
CA CYS A 151 3.28 -3.44 16.39
C CYS A 151 2.51 -3.49 17.71
N ASN A 152 2.85 -2.60 18.66
CA ASN A 152 2.12 -2.44 19.91
C ASN A 152 0.64 -2.01 19.73
N ALA A 153 0.31 -1.43 18.59
CA ALA A 153 -1.03 -1.17 18.13
C ALA A 153 -1.19 -1.74 16.74
N ARG A 154 -2.35 -2.31 16.42
CA ARG A 154 -2.66 -2.80 15.10
C ARG A 154 -2.81 -1.61 14.15
N ILE A 155 -2.12 -1.67 13.00
CA ILE A 155 -2.18 -0.64 11.96
C ILE A 155 -2.90 -1.24 10.75
N ILE A 156 -3.97 -0.60 10.29
CA ILE A 156 -4.63 -0.91 9.02
C ILE A 156 -4.25 0.21 8.04
N HIS A 157 -3.69 -0.15 6.88
CA HIS A 157 -3.09 0.80 5.95
C HIS A 157 -4.13 1.51 5.08
N PHE A 158 -5.13 0.81 4.59
CA PHE A 158 -6.21 1.27 3.72
C PHE A 158 -5.84 1.76 2.32
N ASP A 159 -4.57 1.86 1.97
CA ASP A 159 -4.14 2.33 0.64
C ASP A 159 -3.02 1.45 0.05
N ILE A 160 -3.16 0.14 0.18
CA ILE A 160 -2.24 -0.83 -0.44
C ILE A 160 -2.52 -0.87 -1.94
N LYS A 161 -1.53 -0.43 -2.72
CA LYS A 161 -1.54 -0.39 -4.20
C LYS A 161 -0.11 -0.37 -4.74
N PRO A 162 0.14 -0.70 -6.02
CA PRO A 162 1.50 -0.75 -6.57
C PRO A 162 2.29 0.55 -6.44
N HIS A 163 1.63 1.71 -6.52
CA HIS A 163 2.26 3.02 -6.36
C HIS A 163 2.80 3.27 -4.93
N ASN A 164 2.22 2.62 -3.92
CA ASN A 164 2.61 2.74 -2.52
C ASN A 164 3.54 1.61 -2.06
N VAL A 165 4.00 0.76 -2.98
CA VAL A 165 5.06 -0.22 -2.74
C VAL A 165 6.33 0.29 -3.42
N LEU A 166 7.30 0.70 -2.63
CA LEU A 166 8.58 1.20 -3.11
C LEU A 166 9.62 0.08 -3.09
N LEU A 167 10.60 0.16 -3.98
CA LEU A 167 11.65 -0.85 -4.15
C LEU A 167 13.02 -0.21 -3.86
N ASP A 168 13.78 -0.80 -2.95
CA ASP A 168 15.15 -0.38 -2.68
C ASP A 168 16.13 -0.88 -3.74
N GLU A 169 17.44 -0.73 -3.52
CA GLU A 169 18.49 -1.12 -4.48
C GLU A 169 18.49 -2.61 -4.83
N ASP A 170 18.05 -3.47 -3.90
CA ASP A 170 17.97 -4.94 -4.06
C ASP A 170 16.57 -5.40 -4.50
N PHE A 171 15.69 -4.49 -4.90
CA PHE A 171 14.27 -4.75 -5.17
C PHE A 171 13.50 -5.29 -3.95
N CYS A 172 13.98 -5.04 -2.73
CA CYS A 172 13.24 -5.35 -1.52
C CYS A 172 12.05 -4.38 -1.38
N PRO A 173 10.81 -4.88 -1.29
CA PRO A 173 9.63 -4.01 -1.24
C PRO A 173 9.48 -3.35 0.13
N LYS A 174 9.05 -2.09 0.10
CA LYS A 174 8.73 -1.29 1.29
C LYS A 174 7.39 -0.61 1.13
N ILE A 175 6.46 -0.93 2.04
CA ILE A 175 5.14 -0.28 2.09
C ILE A 175 5.33 1.16 2.52
N ALA A 176 4.70 2.09 1.81
CA ALA A 176 4.81 3.54 1.98
C ALA A 176 3.43 4.21 1.93
N ASP A 177 3.36 5.50 2.26
CA ASP A 177 2.15 6.35 2.25
C ASP A 177 1.07 5.94 3.27
N PHE A 178 1.34 6.21 4.54
CA PHE A 178 0.45 5.92 5.67
C PHE A 178 -0.59 7.02 5.93
N GLY A 179 -0.81 7.93 4.99
CA GLY A 179 -1.74 9.06 5.14
C GLY A 179 -3.19 8.65 5.46
N LEU A 180 -3.62 7.47 4.99
CA LEU A 180 -4.94 6.91 5.28
C LEU A 180 -4.93 5.86 6.40
N ALA A 181 -3.77 5.51 6.94
CA ALA A 181 -3.63 4.46 7.95
C ALA A 181 -4.38 4.78 9.24
N LYS A 182 -4.88 3.75 9.91
CA LYS A 182 -5.52 3.87 11.22
C LYS A 182 -4.92 2.91 12.24
N LEU A 183 -4.72 3.46 13.44
CA LEU A 183 -4.34 2.70 14.61
C LEU A 183 -5.59 2.12 15.27
N CYS A 184 -5.61 0.81 15.48
CA CYS A 184 -6.66 0.12 16.21
C CYS A 184 -6.08 -0.43 17.51
N HIS A 185 -6.77 -0.23 18.62
CA HIS A 185 -6.39 -0.91 19.85
C HIS A 185 -6.63 -2.42 19.72
N LEU A 186 -5.77 -3.23 20.34
CA LEU A 186 -5.82 -4.69 20.25
C LEU A 186 -7.17 -5.28 20.70
N LYS A 187 -7.95 -4.53 21.49
CA LYS A 187 -9.29 -4.91 21.96
C LYS A 187 -10.41 -4.59 20.96
N ASP A 188 -10.13 -3.74 19.95
CA ASP A 188 -11.13 -3.33 18.97
C ASP A 188 -11.14 -4.34 17.82
N SER A 189 -12.19 -5.14 17.74
CA SER A 189 -12.38 -6.11 16.64
C SER A 189 -12.86 -5.43 15.34
N ALA A 190 -13.39 -4.21 15.43
CA ALA A 190 -14.02 -3.48 14.34
C ALA A 190 -13.76 -1.99 14.43
N LEU A 191 -13.57 -1.35 13.27
CA LEU A 191 -13.49 0.11 13.15
C LEU A 191 -14.83 0.68 12.71
N SER A 192 -15.27 1.74 13.41
CA SER A 192 -16.32 2.59 12.88
C SER A 192 -15.70 3.60 11.91
N MET A 193 -16.00 3.46 10.61
CA MET A 193 -15.57 4.42 9.60
C MET A 193 -16.73 5.32 9.20
N ALA A 194 -16.52 6.64 9.29
CA ALA A 194 -17.52 7.64 8.87
C ALA A 194 -17.52 7.83 7.36
N GLU A 195 -16.38 7.55 6.67
CA GLU A 195 -16.19 7.77 5.25
C GLU A 195 -15.40 6.63 4.61
N ALA A 196 -15.71 6.29 3.35
CA ALA A 196 -14.93 5.35 2.56
C ALA A 196 -13.53 5.93 2.28
N ARG A 197 -12.48 5.14 2.55
CA ARG A 197 -11.07 5.55 2.37
C ARG A 197 -10.34 4.54 1.51
N GLY A 198 -9.45 5.02 0.65
CA GLY A 198 -8.60 4.19 -0.20
C GLY A 198 -8.69 4.56 -1.68
N THR A 199 -7.97 3.83 -2.51
CA THR A 199 -7.92 4.01 -3.96
C THR A 199 -8.91 3.10 -4.65
N ILE A 200 -9.77 3.66 -5.52
CA ILE A 200 -10.73 2.89 -6.32
C ILE A 200 -9.98 1.77 -7.07
N GLY A 201 -10.55 0.56 -7.10
CA GLY A 201 -9.91 -0.65 -7.64
C GLY A 201 -9.15 -1.49 -6.62
N PHE A 202 -8.82 -0.92 -5.45
CA PHE A 202 -8.15 -1.61 -4.36
C PHE A 202 -8.96 -1.61 -3.06
N ILE A 203 -9.99 -0.78 -2.97
CA ILE A 203 -10.83 -0.66 -1.78
C ILE A 203 -11.65 -1.95 -1.60
N ALA A 204 -11.58 -2.52 -0.40
CA ALA A 204 -12.39 -3.67 -0.04
C ALA A 204 -13.90 -3.32 0.05
N PRO A 205 -14.81 -4.25 -0.32
CA PRO A 205 -16.26 -3.97 -0.34
C PRO A 205 -16.82 -3.42 0.97
N GLU A 206 -16.40 -3.95 2.11
CA GLU A 206 -16.86 -3.52 3.43
C GLU A 206 -16.39 -2.12 3.83
N VAL A 207 -15.40 -1.55 3.15
CA VAL A 207 -14.90 -0.19 3.42
C VAL A 207 -15.87 0.85 2.86
N PHE A 208 -16.49 0.60 1.71
CA PHE A 208 -17.47 1.53 1.14
C PHE A 208 -18.93 1.14 1.41
N SER A 209 -19.21 -0.11 1.80
CA SER A 209 -20.56 -0.56 2.14
C SER A 209 -20.57 -1.51 3.33
N ARG A 210 -21.24 -1.11 4.41
CA ARG A 210 -21.37 -1.91 5.64
C ARG A 210 -22.12 -3.23 5.44
N GLY A 211 -22.88 -3.37 4.35
CA GLY A 211 -23.59 -4.61 4.02
C GLY A 211 -22.66 -5.77 3.73
N PHE A 212 -21.40 -5.52 3.37
CA PHE A 212 -20.41 -6.56 3.07
C PHE A 212 -19.59 -7.02 4.29
N GLY A 213 -19.76 -6.43 5.45
CA GLY A 213 -19.09 -6.86 6.66
C GLY A 213 -18.42 -5.75 7.46
N VAL A 214 -17.50 -6.14 8.33
CA VAL A 214 -16.82 -5.25 9.26
C VAL A 214 -15.42 -4.93 8.78
N VAL A 215 -15.08 -3.64 8.78
CA VAL A 215 -13.75 -3.15 8.43
C VAL A 215 -12.70 -3.65 9.44
N SER A 216 -11.66 -4.28 8.93
CA SER A 216 -10.60 -4.89 9.74
C SER A 216 -9.29 -5.01 8.94
N THR A 217 -8.28 -5.70 9.48
CA THR A 217 -7.06 -6.06 8.74
C THR A 217 -7.33 -6.84 7.45
N LYS A 218 -8.51 -7.48 7.34
CA LYS A 218 -8.93 -8.19 6.11
C LYS A 218 -9.19 -7.24 4.94
N SER A 219 -9.38 -5.94 5.20
CA SER A 219 -9.49 -4.92 4.14
C SER A 219 -8.15 -4.72 3.43
N ASP A 220 -7.03 -4.70 4.17
CA ASP A 220 -5.69 -4.66 3.55
C ASP A 220 -5.37 -5.96 2.79
N VAL A 221 -5.88 -7.11 3.27
CA VAL A 221 -5.73 -8.40 2.56
C VAL A 221 -6.43 -8.37 1.21
N TYR A 222 -7.62 -7.76 1.12
CA TYR A 222 -8.31 -7.56 -0.15
C TYR A 222 -7.48 -6.69 -1.11
N SER A 223 -7.03 -5.52 -0.63
CA SER A 223 -6.20 -4.60 -1.41
C SER A 223 -4.91 -5.28 -1.90
N TYR A 224 -4.29 -6.09 -1.04
CA TYR A 224 -3.13 -6.90 -1.39
C TYR A 224 -3.44 -7.92 -2.49
N GLY A 225 -4.58 -8.62 -2.41
CA GLY A 225 -5.04 -9.53 -3.46
C GLY A 225 -5.17 -8.83 -4.81
N MET A 226 -5.72 -7.60 -4.82
CA MET A 226 -5.80 -6.79 -6.04
C MET A 226 -4.43 -6.39 -6.58
N VAL A 227 -3.45 -6.11 -5.72
CA VAL A 227 -2.04 -5.88 -6.14
C VAL A 227 -1.45 -7.12 -6.78
N LEU A 228 -1.65 -8.31 -6.20
CA LEU A 228 -1.18 -9.58 -6.80
C LEU A 228 -1.78 -9.80 -8.19
N LEU A 229 -3.07 -9.52 -8.38
CA LEU A 229 -3.72 -9.65 -9.69
C LEU A 229 -3.09 -8.68 -10.72
N GLU A 230 -2.84 -7.42 -10.35
CA GLU A 230 -2.16 -6.48 -11.24
C GLU A 230 -0.73 -6.90 -11.58
N MET A 231 0.01 -7.46 -10.60
CA MET A 231 1.35 -8.00 -10.82
C MET A 231 1.33 -9.14 -11.85
N VAL A 232 0.34 -10.02 -11.77
CA VAL A 232 0.25 -11.17 -12.69
C VAL A 232 -0.22 -10.73 -14.06
N VAL A 233 -1.31 -9.97 -14.14
CA VAL A 233 -1.96 -9.63 -15.42
C VAL A 233 -1.23 -8.52 -16.17
N GLY A 234 -0.45 -7.68 -15.47
CA GLY A 234 0.28 -6.58 -16.09
C GLY A 234 -0.61 -5.43 -16.56
N ARG A 235 -1.81 -5.30 -16.01
CA ARG A 235 -2.73 -4.18 -16.33
C ARG A 235 -3.41 -3.66 -15.08
N LYS A 236 -3.81 -2.38 -15.11
CA LYS A 236 -4.58 -1.75 -14.03
C LYS A 236 -5.96 -2.39 -13.90
N ASN A 237 -6.44 -2.53 -12.65
CA ASN A 237 -7.77 -3.03 -12.33
C ASN A 237 -8.89 -2.17 -12.92
N ILE A 238 -8.63 -0.87 -13.07
CA ILE A 238 -9.54 0.07 -13.70
C ILE A 238 -8.94 0.50 -15.03
N LYS A 239 -9.64 0.22 -16.12
CA LYS A 239 -9.37 0.90 -17.38
C LYS A 239 -9.86 2.35 -17.25
N GLU A 240 -9.06 3.31 -17.70
CA GLU A 240 -9.52 4.66 -18.01
C GLU A 240 -10.46 4.53 -19.21
N THR A 241 -11.75 4.31 -18.97
CA THR A 241 -12.73 4.00 -19.99
C THR A 241 -13.14 5.25 -20.75
N THR A 242 -12.80 5.28 -22.02
CA THR A 242 -13.67 5.85 -23.05
C THR A 242 -14.74 4.80 -23.38
N GLY A 243 -15.93 4.93 -22.79
CA GLY A 243 -17.21 4.46 -23.24
C GLY A 243 -17.35 3.02 -23.72
N ASN A 244 -17.59 2.09 -22.79
CA ASN A 244 -18.57 1.02 -22.87
C ASN A 244 -18.58 0.25 -21.54
N SER A 245 -19.69 0.34 -20.86
CA SER A 245 -19.89 -0.11 -19.45
C SER A 245 -20.13 -1.63 -19.31
N SER A 246 -19.65 -2.46 -20.20
CA SER A 246 -19.86 -3.91 -20.16
C SER A 246 -18.56 -4.74 -20.06
N GLU A 247 -17.41 -4.12 -19.81
CA GLU A 247 -16.24 -4.93 -19.48
C GLU A 247 -16.35 -5.40 -18.03
N ALA A 248 -16.45 -6.71 -17.88
CA ALA A 248 -16.62 -7.44 -16.65
C ALA A 248 -15.68 -6.92 -15.53
N TYR A 249 -16.20 -6.85 -14.32
CA TYR A 249 -15.41 -6.64 -13.10
C TYR A 249 -14.15 -7.49 -13.15
N PHE A 250 -12.98 -6.84 -12.98
CA PHE A 250 -11.67 -7.45 -13.25
C PHE A 250 -11.45 -8.82 -12.58
N PRO A 251 -11.83 -9.05 -11.29
CA PRO A 251 -11.75 -10.36 -10.67
C PRO A 251 -12.62 -11.45 -11.33
N ASP A 252 -13.82 -11.11 -11.81
CA ASP A 252 -14.70 -12.07 -12.49
C ASP A 252 -14.09 -12.59 -13.79
N TRP A 253 -13.49 -11.69 -14.56
CA TRP A 253 -12.82 -12.03 -15.80
C TRP A 253 -11.63 -12.98 -15.57
N ILE A 254 -10.80 -12.70 -14.51
CA ILE A 254 -9.67 -13.58 -14.18
C ILE A 254 -10.15 -14.94 -13.71
N TYR A 255 -11.19 -14.95 -12.86
CA TYR A 255 -11.75 -16.20 -12.34
C TYR A 255 -12.28 -17.08 -13.48
N ASP A 256 -13.07 -16.52 -14.40
CA ASP A 256 -13.63 -17.23 -15.55
C ASP A 256 -12.53 -17.75 -16.49
N ARG A 257 -11.45 -17.01 -16.64
CA ARG A 257 -10.30 -17.41 -17.45
C ARG A 257 -9.52 -18.55 -16.82
N LEU A 258 -9.21 -18.45 -15.53
CA LEU A 258 -8.54 -19.53 -14.81
C LEU A 258 -9.40 -20.80 -14.75
N ALA A 259 -10.71 -20.68 -14.52
CA ALA A 259 -11.61 -21.82 -14.51
C ALA A 259 -11.61 -22.57 -15.85
N LYS A 260 -11.47 -21.85 -16.97
CA LYS A 260 -11.31 -22.44 -18.31
C LYS A 260 -9.95 -23.11 -18.47
N ASP A 261 -8.87 -22.48 -18.00
CA ASP A 261 -7.50 -23.01 -18.09
C ASP A 261 -7.30 -24.27 -17.23
N PHE A 262 -8.02 -24.38 -16.10
CA PHE A 262 -8.05 -25.61 -15.29
C PHE A 262 -8.82 -26.76 -15.96
N GLN A 263 -9.76 -26.47 -16.85
CA GLN A 263 -10.56 -27.48 -17.56
C GLN A 263 -9.94 -27.89 -18.90
N SER A 264 -9.17 -27.02 -19.54
CA SER A 264 -8.45 -27.30 -20.77
C SER A 264 -6.98 -27.53 -20.47
N GLN A 265 -6.46 -28.72 -20.86
CA GLN A 265 -5.00 -28.98 -20.84
C GLN A 265 -4.25 -28.11 -21.87
N ASP A 266 -4.93 -27.26 -22.61
CA ASP A 266 -4.37 -26.41 -23.65
C ASP A 266 -4.36 -24.92 -23.24
N VAL A 267 -3.16 -24.45 -23.00
CA VAL A 267 -2.54 -23.14 -23.30
C VAL A 267 -3.06 -21.87 -22.59
N ALA A 268 -2.26 -21.41 -21.57
CA ALA A 268 -1.41 -20.21 -21.74
C ALA A 268 -2.10 -18.85 -21.74
N CYS A 269 -2.84 -18.54 -20.67
CA CYS A 269 -2.91 -17.15 -20.24
C CYS A 269 -1.90 -16.83 -19.14
N VAL A 270 -1.52 -17.84 -18.38
CA VAL A 270 -0.47 -17.78 -17.35
C VAL A 270 0.33 -19.07 -17.50
N SER A 271 1.28 -19.06 -18.44
CA SER A 271 2.14 -20.22 -18.74
C SER A 271 3.13 -20.53 -17.60
N ASP A 272 3.37 -19.58 -16.72
CA ASP A 272 4.30 -19.69 -15.62
C ASP A 272 3.60 -20.19 -14.34
N GLU A 273 4.15 -21.23 -13.73
CA GLU A 273 3.60 -21.85 -12.52
C GLU A 273 3.55 -20.87 -11.34
N THR A 274 4.55 -20.00 -11.21
CA THR A 274 4.60 -18.98 -10.16
C THR A 274 3.47 -17.95 -10.34
N ALA A 275 3.22 -17.54 -11.58
CA ALA A 275 2.12 -16.62 -11.86
C ALA A 275 0.74 -17.24 -11.58
N ARG A 276 0.54 -18.53 -11.93
CA ARG A 276 -0.69 -19.26 -11.56
C ARG A 276 -0.85 -19.36 -10.05
N HIS A 277 0.24 -19.66 -9.34
CA HIS A 277 0.26 -19.73 -7.88
C HIS A 277 -0.14 -18.40 -7.24
N MET A 278 0.51 -17.30 -7.64
CA MET A 278 0.17 -15.95 -7.17
C MET A 278 -1.29 -15.58 -7.46
N THR A 279 -1.83 -16.02 -8.60
CA THR A 279 -3.24 -15.78 -8.94
C THR A 279 -4.19 -16.51 -8.00
N LEU A 280 -3.94 -17.79 -7.69
CA LEU A 280 -4.77 -18.55 -6.74
C LEU A 280 -4.79 -17.86 -5.35
N VAL A 281 -3.62 -17.45 -4.86
CA VAL A 281 -3.50 -16.72 -3.59
C VAL A 281 -4.28 -15.40 -3.64
N ALA A 282 -4.18 -14.68 -4.75
CA ALA A 282 -4.90 -13.42 -4.94
C ALA A 282 -6.42 -13.62 -4.89
N LEU A 283 -6.95 -14.65 -5.54
CA LEU A 283 -8.38 -14.97 -5.54
C LEU A 283 -8.91 -15.33 -4.13
N TRP A 284 -8.10 -15.97 -3.30
CA TRP A 284 -8.43 -16.17 -1.89
C TRP A 284 -8.47 -14.83 -1.12
N CYS A 285 -7.59 -13.92 -1.41
CA CYS A 285 -7.51 -12.61 -0.74
C CYS A 285 -8.71 -11.71 -1.06
N ILE A 286 -9.27 -11.79 -2.28
CA ILE A 286 -10.34 -10.89 -2.75
C ILE A 286 -11.76 -11.41 -2.53
N GLN A 287 -11.96 -12.41 -1.68
CA GLN A 287 -13.30 -12.87 -1.32
C GLN A 287 -14.16 -11.70 -0.82
N THR A 288 -15.44 -11.66 -1.23
CA THR A 288 -16.36 -10.55 -0.90
C THR A 288 -16.53 -10.40 0.61
N SER A 289 -16.79 -11.50 1.31
CA SER A 289 -16.88 -11.51 2.77
C SER A 289 -15.48 -11.47 3.40
N PRO A 290 -15.18 -10.52 4.31
CA PRO A 290 -13.90 -10.47 5.03
C PRO A 290 -13.56 -11.77 5.79
N GLY A 291 -14.58 -12.47 6.30
CA GLY A 291 -14.42 -13.73 7.01
C GLY A 291 -13.85 -14.86 6.15
N ASN A 292 -14.11 -14.83 4.85
CA ASN A 292 -13.65 -15.85 3.91
C ASN A 292 -12.22 -15.60 3.40
N ARG A 293 -11.67 -14.41 3.63
CA ARG A 293 -10.28 -14.09 3.26
C ARG A 293 -9.32 -14.71 4.26
N PRO A 294 -8.17 -15.25 3.83
CA PRO A 294 -7.12 -15.72 4.75
C PRO A 294 -6.59 -14.58 5.63
N SER A 295 -5.95 -14.89 6.75
CA SER A 295 -5.11 -13.92 7.44
C SER A 295 -3.85 -13.66 6.61
N ILE A 296 -3.22 -12.49 6.77
CA ILE A 296 -2.00 -12.19 5.99
C ILE A 296 -0.87 -13.20 6.27
N ARG A 297 -0.81 -13.80 7.47
CA ARG A 297 0.10 -14.88 7.79
C ARG A 297 -0.18 -16.13 6.95
N CYS A 298 -1.45 -16.55 6.84
CA CYS A 298 -1.84 -17.65 5.95
C CYS A 298 -1.49 -17.33 4.49
N VAL A 299 -1.61 -16.06 4.06
CA VAL A 299 -1.22 -15.64 2.71
C VAL A 299 0.27 -15.87 2.47
N ILE A 300 1.13 -15.53 3.44
CA ILE A 300 2.57 -15.82 3.35
C ILE A 300 2.80 -17.32 3.22
N GLU A 301 2.20 -18.10 4.10
CA GLU A 301 2.30 -19.58 4.07
C GLU A 301 1.82 -20.14 2.72
N MET A 302 0.72 -19.61 2.15
CA MET A 302 0.22 -20.00 0.84
C MET A 302 1.22 -19.66 -0.29
N LEU A 303 1.85 -18.49 -0.27
CA LEU A 303 2.85 -18.09 -1.28
C LEU A 303 4.17 -18.89 -1.17
N GLU A 304 4.49 -19.43 0.00
CA GLU A 304 5.70 -20.22 0.24
C GLU A 304 5.50 -21.72 -0.03
N LYS A 305 4.24 -22.21 -0.01
CA LYS A 305 3.88 -23.60 -0.31
C LYS A 305 3.99 -23.94 -1.80
N ASN A 306 3.87 -25.24 -2.10
CA ASN A 306 3.75 -25.72 -3.47
C ASN A 306 2.32 -25.45 -4.01
N ILE A 307 2.19 -25.09 -5.27
CA ILE A 307 0.89 -24.78 -5.91
C ILE A 307 -0.09 -25.97 -5.82
N THR A 308 0.40 -27.20 -5.85
CA THR A 308 -0.41 -28.42 -5.77
C THR A 308 -1.14 -28.60 -4.44
N GLU A 309 -0.74 -27.84 -3.41
CA GLU A 309 -1.36 -27.85 -2.08
C GLU A 309 -2.48 -26.80 -1.93
N LEU A 310 -2.69 -25.96 -2.97
CA LEU A 310 -3.69 -24.91 -2.95
C LEU A 310 -4.96 -25.32 -3.68
N GLU A 311 -6.09 -25.21 -2.99
CA GLU A 311 -7.41 -25.39 -3.58
C GLU A 311 -7.86 -24.11 -4.30
N MET A 312 -8.66 -24.28 -5.36
CA MET A 312 -9.31 -23.17 -6.05
C MET A 312 -10.35 -22.52 -5.12
N PRO A 313 -10.27 -21.21 -4.86
CA PRO A 313 -11.27 -20.53 -4.05
C PRO A 313 -12.63 -20.45 -4.75
N PRO A 314 -13.74 -20.32 -4.00
CA PRO A 314 -15.05 -20.08 -4.61
C PRO A 314 -15.05 -18.74 -5.35
N LYS A 315 -15.85 -18.64 -6.42
CA LYS A 315 -16.01 -17.38 -7.15
C LYS A 315 -16.59 -16.32 -6.21
N PRO A 316 -15.93 -15.14 -6.08
CA PRO A 316 -16.48 -14.09 -5.26
C PRO A 316 -17.74 -13.54 -5.91
N PHE A 317 -18.88 -13.63 -5.22
CA PHE A 317 -20.15 -13.05 -5.68
C PHE A 317 -20.32 -11.67 -5.07
N LEU A 318 -20.52 -10.66 -5.91
CA LEU A 318 -21.14 -9.40 -5.53
C LEU A 318 -22.65 -9.61 -5.65
N SER A 319 -23.30 -10.04 -4.56
CA SER A 319 -24.77 -10.13 -4.49
C SER A 319 -25.39 -8.79 -4.20
#